data_ed8c22ed6525227d53424961a98eb6f5
#
_entry.id   ed8c22ed6525227d53424961a98eb6f5
#
_cell.length_a   1.000
_cell.length_b   1.000
_cell.length_c   1.000
_cell.angle_alpha   90.00
_cell.angle_beta   90.00
_cell.angle_gamma   90.00
#
_symmetry.space_group_name_H-M   'P 1'
#
loop_
_entity.id
_entity.type
_entity.pdbx_description
1 polymer ?
#
loop_
_entity_poly.entity_id
_entity_poly.type
_entity_poly.pdbx_seq_one_letter_code
_entity_poly.pdbx_strand_id
1 'polypeptide(L)'
;PLSAKYQGKELTLQVTARFNNGETAYAESAFIVRPEQVKVSLGADWNNLLGTSTHVAPVCPPLEAPLQLAWTKNVGANIYMTSPLVHNGKVYIASVDENLKGEGHVYALAGEDGEILWSYPVRNSIKNTIAIDKGVVFAQDAQGWLYAIDAETGKLCWEKQLPVNGLPA
;
A
#
# COMPACT_ATOMS: atom_id res chain seq x y z
N PRO A 1 16.44 -0.57 2.47
CA PRO A 1 16.93 -1.04 3.78
C PRO A 1 18.34 -0.51 4.04
N LEU A 2 18.60 -0.11 5.29
CA LEU A 2 19.95 0.28 5.68
C LEU A 2 20.86 -0.95 5.57
N SER A 3 22.05 -0.77 4.97
CA SER A 3 22.94 -1.90 4.70
C SER A 3 23.41 -2.57 6.00
N ALA A 4 23.74 -3.85 5.93
CA ALA A 4 24.23 -4.64 7.06
C ALA A 4 25.40 -3.99 7.84
N LYS A 5 26.18 -3.10 7.20
CA LYS A 5 27.30 -2.39 7.85
C LYS A 5 26.86 -1.43 8.98
N TYR A 6 25.58 -1.06 9.03
CA TYR A 6 25.01 -0.17 10.05
C TYR A 6 24.26 -0.90 11.16
N GLN A 7 24.13 -2.23 11.07
CA GLN A 7 23.47 -3.01 12.12
C GLN A 7 24.20 -2.86 13.47
N GLY A 8 23.40 -2.66 14.51
CA GLY A 8 23.90 -2.44 15.87
C GLY A 8 24.56 -1.08 16.13
N LYS A 9 24.66 -0.22 15.10
CA LYS A 9 25.21 1.14 15.27
C LYS A 9 24.13 2.13 15.61
N GLU A 10 24.48 3.08 16.47
CA GLU A 10 23.68 4.28 16.65
C GLU A 10 23.94 5.22 15.47
N LEU A 11 22.87 5.66 14.85
CA LEU A 11 22.86 6.63 13.75
C LEU A 11 22.06 7.85 14.18
N THR A 12 22.50 9.03 13.75
CA THR A 12 21.78 10.28 13.95
C THR A 12 21.16 10.72 12.63
N LEU A 13 19.86 10.93 12.64
CA LEU A 13 19.14 11.60 11.56
C LEU A 13 19.10 13.09 11.90
N GLN A 14 19.70 13.91 11.03
CA GLN A 14 19.61 15.36 11.12
C GLN A 14 18.72 15.87 9.98
N VAL A 15 17.71 16.64 10.34
CA VAL A 15 16.82 17.31 9.39
C VAL A 15 17.01 18.82 9.53
N THR A 16 17.30 19.47 8.41
CA THR A 16 17.46 20.92 8.36
C THR A 16 16.37 21.52 7.46
N ALA A 17 15.56 22.41 8.00
CA ALA A 17 14.58 23.19 7.27
C ALA A 17 15.11 24.62 7.05
N ARG A 18 15.06 25.11 5.81
CA ARG A 18 15.34 26.51 5.47
C ARG A 18 14.05 27.21 5.08
N PHE A 19 13.78 28.33 5.71
CA PHE A 19 12.61 29.14 5.46
C PHE A 19 12.90 30.25 4.44
N ASN A 20 11.83 30.72 3.78
CA ASN A 20 11.95 31.79 2.77
C ASN A 20 12.45 33.14 3.33
N ASN A 21 12.35 33.33 4.65
CA ASN A 21 12.88 34.51 5.36
C ASN A 21 14.38 34.41 5.66
N GLY A 22 15.06 33.31 5.25
CA GLY A 22 16.48 33.06 5.48
C GLY A 22 16.78 32.34 6.80
N GLU A 23 15.81 32.13 7.66
CA GLU A 23 15.99 31.35 8.89
C GLU A 23 16.19 29.87 8.60
N THR A 24 16.89 29.22 9.51
CA THR A 24 17.13 27.78 9.45
C THR A 24 16.78 27.17 10.80
N ALA A 25 16.01 26.08 10.77
CA ALA A 25 15.78 25.24 11.93
C ALA A 25 16.35 23.85 11.69
N TYR A 26 16.80 23.19 12.71
CA TYR A 26 17.27 21.82 12.64
C TYR A 26 16.67 20.98 13.78
N ALA A 27 16.54 19.69 13.51
CA ALA A 27 16.14 18.68 14.47
C ALA A 27 17.05 17.45 14.29
N GLU A 28 17.41 16.82 15.39
CA GLU A 28 18.19 15.60 15.40
C GLU A 28 17.41 14.50 16.15
N SER A 29 17.54 13.27 15.66
CA SER A 29 17.02 12.09 16.35
C SER A 29 18.04 10.96 16.22
N ALA A 30 18.45 10.40 17.34
CA ALA A 30 19.30 9.22 17.38
C ALA A 30 18.45 7.95 17.34
N PHE A 31 18.90 6.94 16.58
CA PHE A 31 18.26 5.63 16.50
C PHE A 31 19.32 4.53 16.32
N ILE A 32 19.00 3.35 16.82
CA ILE A 32 19.86 2.18 16.69
C ILE A 32 19.30 1.28 15.60
N VAL A 33 20.14 0.92 14.63
CA VAL A 33 19.78 -0.07 13.61
C VAL A 33 19.84 -1.46 14.25
N ARG A 34 18.69 -2.03 14.55
CA ARG A 34 18.62 -3.38 15.14
C ARG A 34 18.83 -4.44 14.04
N PRO A 35 19.62 -5.49 14.34
CA PRO A 35 19.85 -6.59 13.40
C PRO A 35 18.65 -7.53 13.30
N GLU A 36 17.74 -7.51 14.27
CA GLU A 36 16.61 -8.41 14.30
C GLU A 36 15.55 -7.98 13.29
N GLN A 37 15.22 -8.87 12.39
CA GLN A 37 14.01 -8.74 11.58
C GLN A 37 12.80 -8.81 12.54
N VAL A 38 11.96 -7.78 12.50
CA VAL A 38 10.68 -7.84 13.20
C VAL A 38 9.87 -8.95 12.54
N LYS A 39 9.50 -9.96 13.31
CA LYS A 39 8.61 -11.01 12.80
C LYS A 39 7.23 -10.40 12.60
N VAL A 40 6.87 -10.20 11.34
CA VAL A 40 5.54 -9.72 10.97
C VAL A 40 4.57 -10.90 10.99
N SER A 41 3.47 -10.74 11.71
CA SER A 41 2.33 -11.64 11.61
C SER A 41 1.16 -10.84 11.08
N LEU A 42 0.75 -11.13 9.87
CA LEU A 42 -0.51 -10.63 9.36
C LEU A 42 -1.62 -11.41 10.06
N GLY A 43 -2.57 -10.68 10.65
CA GLY A 43 -3.73 -11.28 11.32
C GLY A 43 -4.70 -11.95 10.34
N ALA A 44 -5.99 -11.88 10.63
CA ALA A 44 -7.03 -12.35 9.71
C ALA A 44 -7.04 -11.53 8.42
N ASP A 45 -7.55 -12.14 7.34
CA ASP A 45 -7.74 -11.48 6.06
C ASP A 45 -8.63 -10.23 6.19
N TRP A 46 -8.28 -9.20 5.42
CA TRP A 46 -8.98 -7.93 5.30
C TRP A 46 -9.28 -7.67 3.83
N ASN A 47 -10.36 -8.29 3.30
CA ASN A 47 -10.59 -8.45 1.86
C ASN A 47 -11.38 -7.33 1.20
N ASN A 48 -11.96 -6.44 1.98
CA ASN A 48 -12.83 -5.35 1.52
C ASN A 48 -12.62 -4.08 2.35
N LEU A 49 -13.22 -2.99 1.91
CA LEU A 49 -13.39 -1.81 2.74
C LEU A 49 -14.07 -2.20 4.08
N LEU A 50 -13.48 -1.79 5.19
CA LEU A 50 -13.88 -2.19 6.55
C LEU A 50 -13.77 -3.71 6.83
N GLY A 51 -12.93 -4.42 6.08
CA GLY A 51 -12.46 -5.78 6.38
C GLY A 51 -13.31 -6.91 5.81
N THR A 52 -14.61 -6.78 5.75
CA THR A 52 -15.51 -7.86 5.31
C THR A 52 -16.47 -7.42 4.22
N SER A 53 -17.08 -8.38 3.52
CA SER A 53 -18.11 -8.12 2.50
C SER A 53 -19.37 -7.45 3.06
N THR A 54 -19.59 -7.51 4.36
CA THR A 54 -20.68 -6.83 5.06
C THR A 54 -20.31 -5.42 5.53
N HIS A 55 -19.07 -4.97 5.24
CA HIS A 55 -18.50 -3.69 5.67
C HIS A 55 -18.55 -3.48 7.19
N VAL A 56 -18.41 -4.56 7.94
CA VAL A 56 -18.28 -4.55 9.40
C VAL A 56 -16.85 -4.94 9.74
N ALA A 57 -16.12 -4.02 10.38
CA ALA A 57 -14.76 -4.30 10.81
C ALA A 57 -14.75 -5.49 11.80
N PRO A 58 -13.93 -6.52 11.57
CA PRO A 58 -13.78 -7.59 12.54
C PRO A 58 -13.21 -7.01 13.85
N VAL A 59 -13.58 -7.62 14.96
CA VAL A 59 -12.97 -7.29 16.25
C VAL A 59 -11.52 -7.78 16.21
N CYS A 60 -10.61 -6.84 16.07
CA CYS A 60 -9.18 -7.15 16.16
C CYS A 60 -8.73 -7.13 17.62
N PRO A 61 -7.84 -8.04 18.05
CA PRO A 61 -7.23 -7.93 19.36
C PRO A 61 -6.49 -6.59 19.47
N PRO A 62 -6.44 -5.98 20.66
CA PRO A 62 -5.71 -4.75 20.85
C PRO A 62 -4.22 -4.95 20.50
N LEU A 63 -3.63 -3.95 19.87
CA LEU A 63 -2.19 -3.94 19.65
C LEU A 63 -1.48 -3.66 20.99
N GLU A 64 -0.53 -4.51 21.34
CA GLU A 64 0.27 -4.34 22.55
C GLU A 64 1.49 -3.44 22.25
N ALA A 65 1.74 -2.50 23.16
CA ALA A 65 2.94 -1.67 23.10
C ALA A 65 4.14 -2.40 23.74
N PRO A 66 5.40 -2.10 23.29
CA PRO A 66 5.77 -1.08 22.32
C PRO A 66 5.59 -1.54 20.87
N LEU A 67 5.02 -0.68 20.03
CA LEU A 67 4.92 -0.92 18.61
C LEU A 67 6.27 -0.68 17.92
N GLN A 68 6.57 -1.47 16.91
CA GLN A 68 7.76 -1.33 16.09
C GLN A 68 7.39 -1.24 14.61
N LEU A 69 8.12 -0.42 13.85
CA LEU A 69 7.97 -0.38 12.40
C LEU A 69 8.54 -1.68 11.81
N ALA A 70 7.69 -2.48 11.17
CA ALA A 70 8.09 -3.71 10.52
C ALA A 70 8.80 -3.41 9.18
N TRP A 71 8.13 -2.70 8.30
CA TRP A 71 8.68 -2.29 7.02
C TRP A 71 7.94 -1.07 6.44
N THR A 72 8.54 -0.45 5.45
CA THR A 72 7.92 0.55 4.60
C THR A 72 8.26 0.27 3.15
N LYS A 73 7.35 0.55 2.24
CA LYS A 73 7.57 0.39 0.80
C LYS A 73 7.08 1.62 0.04
N ASN A 74 7.96 2.19 -0.75
CA ASN A 74 7.58 3.16 -1.76
C ASN A 74 7.32 2.40 -3.06
N VAL A 75 6.09 2.45 -3.57
CA VAL A 75 5.70 1.81 -4.85
C VAL A 75 5.97 2.71 -6.05
N GLY A 76 6.49 3.92 -5.83
CA GLY A 76 6.79 4.88 -6.90
C GLY A 76 5.57 5.67 -7.40
N ALA A 77 4.45 5.58 -6.70
CA ALA A 77 3.18 6.15 -7.11
C ALA A 77 2.41 6.73 -5.93
N ASN A 78 1.45 7.60 -6.21
CA ASN A 78 0.55 8.14 -5.19
C ASN A 78 -0.48 7.09 -4.75
N ILE A 79 -0.70 6.99 -3.46
CA ILE A 79 -1.77 6.20 -2.85
C ILE A 79 -2.79 7.19 -2.29
N TYR A 80 -4.01 7.17 -2.82
CA TYR A 80 -5.04 8.12 -2.44
C TYR A 80 -6.43 7.49 -2.41
N MET A 81 -7.16 7.69 -1.32
CA MET A 81 -8.52 7.18 -1.09
C MET A 81 -8.70 5.67 -1.28
N THR A 82 -7.63 4.90 -1.20
CA THR A 82 -7.66 3.44 -1.24
C THR A 82 -7.10 2.89 0.07
N SER A 83 -7.71 1.85 0.60
CA SER A 83 -7.23 1.14 1.78
C SER A 83 -6.43 -0.09 1.35
N PRO A 84 -5.32 -0.40 2.03
CA PRO A 84 -4.65 -1.67 1.80
C PRO A 84 -5.56 -2.83 2.23
N LEU A 85 -5.53 -3.90 1.46
CA LEU A 85 -6.20 -5.16 1.79
C LEU A 85 -5.16 -6.20 2.17
N VAL A 86 -5.56 -7.15 3.00
CA VAL A 86 -4.72 -8.29 3.40
C VAL A 86 -5.43 -9.58 3.01
N HIS A 87 -4.74 -10.44 2.28
CA HIS A 87 -5.24 -11.75 1.88
C HIS A 87 -4.10 -12.74 1.68
N ASN A 88 -4.22 -13.92 2.29
CA ASN A 88 -3.22 -15.00 2.18
C ASN A 88 -1.77 -14.51 2.38
N GLY A 89 -1.50 -13.72 3.41
CA GLY A 89 -0.15 -13.25 3.74
C GLY A 89 0.41 -12.17 2.81
N LYS A 90 -0.40 -11.61 1.92
CA LYS A 90 -0.04 -10.52 1.01
C LYS A 90 -0.82 -9.25 1.31
N VAL A 91 -0.23 -8.12 0.97
CA VAL A 91 -0.87 -6.80 1.04
C VAL A 91 -1.14 -6.31 -0.37
N TYR A 92 -2.38 -5.89 -0.63
CA TYR A 92 -2.81 -5.38 -1.92
C TYR A 92 -3.17 -3.91 -1.80
N ILE A 93 -2.70 -3.11 -2.76
CA ILE A 93 -2.96 -1.66 -2.79
C ILE A 93 -3.07 -1.19 -4.24
N ALA A 94 -3.80 -0.11 -4.47
CA ALA A 94 -3.89 0.52 -5.77
C ALA A 94 -3.34 1.94 -5.73
N SER A 95 -2.89 2.42 -6.87
CA SER A 95 -2.29 3.75 -7.04
C SER A 95 -3.12 4.67 -7.92
N VAL A 96 -2.81 5.95 -7.83
CA VAL A 96 -3.39 7.02 -8.64
C VAL A 96 -2.29 7.88 -9.26
N ASP A 97 -2.59 8.46 -10.41
CA ASP A 97 -1.82 9.55 -11.03
C ASP A 97 -0.30 9.27 -11.09
N GLU A 98 0.08 8.07 -11.54
CA GLU A 98 1.49 7.68 -11.64
C GLU A 98 2.26 8.51 -12.66
N ASN A 99 1.54 9.13 -13.57
CA ASN A 99 2.09 10.02 -14.58
C ASN A 99 1.07 11.13 -14.92
N LEU A 100 1.45 12.04 -15.82
CA LEU A 100 0.59 13.12 -16.28
C LEU A 100 -0.64 12.64 -17.08
N LYS A 101 -0.75 11.34 -17.38
CA LYS A 101 -1.89 10.73 -18.08
C LYS A 101 -2.92 10.14 -17.11
N GLY A 102 -2.64 10.12 -15.82
CA GLY A 102 -3.53 9.58 -14.80
C GLY A 102 -3.56 8.06 -14.75
N GLU A 103 -2.55 7.37 -15.27
CA GLU A 103 -2.40 5.92 -15.18
C GLU A 103 -2.21 5.50 -13.71
N GLY A 104 -2.40 4.21 -13.44
CA GLY A 104 -2.21 3.64 -12.11
C GLY A 104 -1.91 2.15 -12.19
N HIS A 105 -1.67 1.55 -11.04
CA HIS A 105 -1.44 0.12 -10.91
C HIS A 105 -2.20 -0.48 -9.74
N VAL A 106 -2.42 -1.78 -9.80
CA VAL A 106 -2.71 -2.64 -8.64
C VAL A 106 -1.41 -3.36 -8.29
N TYR A 107 -1.04 -3.34 -7.03
CA TYR A 107 0.16 -4.00 -6.51
C TYR A 107 -0.23 -5.10 -5.54
N ALA A 108 0.55 -6.20 -5.53
CA ALA A 108 0.63 -7.11 -4.42
C ALA A 108 2.03 -7.09 -3.82
N LEU A 109 2.09 -6.99 -2.50
CA LEU A 109 3.33 -6.97 -1.74
C LEU A 109 3.37 -8.14 -0.77
N ALA A 110 4.54 -8.66 -0.52
CA ALA A 110 4.75 -9.62 0.55
C ALA A 110 4.44 -8.98 1.90
N GLY A 111 3.64 -9.65 2.73
CA GLY A 111 3.27 -9.12 4.04
C GLY A 111 4.42 -9.05 5.02
N GLU A 112 5.46 -9.85 4.84
CA GLU A 112 6.60 -9.95 5.76
C GLU A 112 7.57 -8.78 5.64
N ASP A 113 7.85 -8.31 4.42
CA ASP A 113 8.91 -7.33 4.14
C ASP A 113 8.50 -6.21 3.16
N GLY A 114 7.28 -6.28 2.61
CA GLY A 114 6.76 -5.32 1.65
C GLY A 114 7.37 -5.43 0.26
N GLU A 115 8.02 -6.54 -0.10
CA GLU A 115 8.51 -6.74 -1.46
C GLU A 115 7.36 -6.79 -2.46
N ILE A 116 7.52 -6.12 -3.62
CA ILE A 116 6.51 -6.15 -4.68
C ILE A 116 6.57 -7.52 -5.35
N LEU A 117 5.52 -8.32 -5.17
CA LEU A 117 5.38 -9.63 -5.77
C LEU A 117 4.93 -9.52 -7.24
N TRP A 118 3.98 -8.62 -7.50
CA TRP A 118 3.54 -8.29 -8.83
C TRP A 118 2.89 -6.89 -8.85
N SER A 119 2.81 -6.32 -10.05
CA SER A 119 2.01 -5.13 -10.34
C SER A 119 1.26 -5.30 -11.65
N TYR A 120 0.02 -4.82 -11.70
CA TYR A 120 -0.81 -4.84 -12.90
C TYR A 120 -1.18 -3.40 -13.29
N PRO A 121 -0.84 -2.94 -14.51
CA PRO A 121 -1.16 -1.60 -14.96
C PRO A 121 -2.65 -1.49 -15.29
N VAL A 122 -3.27 -0.39 -14.88
CA VAL A 122 -4.64 -0.02 -15.23
C VAL A 122 -4.66 1.26 -16.07
N ARG A 123 -5.72 1.46 -16.83
CA ARG A 123 -5.81 2.55 -17.84
C ARG A 123 -5.96 3.92 -17.21
N ASN A 124 -6.46 3.99 -15.98
CA ASN A 124 -6.64 5.24 -15.26
C ASN A 124 -6.50 5.01 -13.75
N SER A 125 -6.43 6.10 -12.99
CA SER A 125 -6.30 6.10 -11.53
C SER A 125 -7.39 5.30 -10.84
N ILE A 126 -7.02 4.52 -9.82
CA ILE A 126 -7.96 3.83 -8.95
C ILE A 126 -8.15 4.69 -7.69
N LYS A 127 -9.32 5.34 -7.58
CA LYS A 127 -9.66 6.29 -6.51
C LYS A 127 -10.60 5.71 -5.45
N ASN A 128 -10.66 4.39 -5.35
CA ASN A 128 -11.48 3.67 -4.39
C ASN A 128 -10.73 2.44 -3.88
N THR A 129 -11.25 1.85 -2.82
CA THR A 129 -10.69 0.60 -2.30
C THR A 129 -11.04 -0.55 -3.25
N ILE A 130 -10.05 -1.35 -3.59
CA ILE A 130 -10.21 -2.61 -4.31
C ILE A 130 -10.91 -3.64 -3.43
N ALA A 131 -11.29 -4.78 -3.98
CA ALA A 131 -11.90 -5.89 -3.23
C ALA A 131 -11.25 -7.21 -3.63
N ILE A 132 -11.27 -8.19 -2.72
CA ILE A 132 -10.76 -9.54 -2.99
C ILE A 132 -11.82 -10.55 -2.61
N ASP A 133 -12.13 -11.46 -3.53
CA ASP A 133 -12.99 -12.62 -3.28
C ASP A 133 -12.48 -13.82 -4.05
N LYS A 134 -12.44 -14.99 -3.40
CA LYS A 134 -12.05 -16.27 -3.99
C LYS A 134 -10.76 -16.23 -4.81
N GLY A 135 -9.75 -15.52 -4.31
CA GLY A 135 -8.45 -15.40 -4.98
C GLY A 135 -8.43 -14.48 -6.21
N VAL A 136 -9.44 -13.63 -6.37
CA VAL A 136 -9.52 -12.64 -7.45
C VAL A 136 -9.57 -11.24 -6.85
N VAL A 137 -8.70 -10.36 -7.30
CA VAL A 137 -8.70 -8.93 -7.00
C VAL A 137 -9.61 -8.21 -7.99
N PHE A 138 -10.56 -7.45 -7.48
CA PHE A 138 -11.44 -6.60 -8.27
C PHE A 138 -11.06 -5.15 -8.07
N ALA A 139 -10.77 -4.46 -9.16
CA ALA A 139 -10.41 -3.04 -9.16
C ALA A 139 -11.22 -2.30 -10.22
N GLN A 140 -11.62 -1.08 -9.91
CA GLN A 140 -12.30 -0.20 -10.85
C GLN A 140 -11.53 1.11 -10.97
N ASP A 141 -11.20 1.51 -12.19
CA ASP A 141 -10.55 2.79 -12.44
C ASP A 141 -11.56 3.95 -12.59
N ALA A 142 -11.05 5.17 -12.63
CA ALA A 142 -11.87 6.39 -12.70
C ALA A 142 -12.60 6.56 -14.04
N GLN A 143 -12.27 5.78 -15.07
CA GLN A 143 -12.97 5.75 -16.37
C GLN A 143 -14.01 4.64 -16.46
N GLY A 144 -14.25 3.91 -15.36
CA GLY A 144 -15.25 2.85 -15.29
C GLY A 144 -14.80 1.51 -15.86
N TRP A 145 -13.51 1.30 -16.04
CA TRP A 145 -13.00 -0.04 -16.33
C TRP A 145 -12.93 -0.86 -15.05
N LEU A 146 -13.55 -2.03 -15.08
CA LEU A 146 -13.51 -3.02 -14.04
C LEU A 146 -12.54 -4.14 -14.45
N TYR A 147 -11.60 -4.44 -13.57
CA TYR A 147 -10.58 -5.47 -13.75
C TYR A 147 -10.79 -6.59 -12.74
N ALA A 148 -10.65 -7.83 -13.19
CA ALA A 148 -10.53 -9.01 -12.33
C ALA A 148 -9.14 -9.60 -12.56
N ILE A 149 -8.33 -9.63 -11.51
CA ILE A 149 -6.92 -10.00 -11.56
C ILE A 149 -6.71 -11.18 -10.62
N ASP A 150 -6.03 -12.21 -11.06
CA ASP A 150 -5.64 -13.32 -10.20
C ASP A 150 -4.75 -12.83 -9.06
N ALA A 151 -5.17 -13.03 -7.83
CA ALA A 151 -4.51 -12.49 -6.65
C ALA A 151 -3.11 -13.09 -6.43
N GLU A 152 -2.89 -14.32 -6.86
CA GLU A 152 -1.60 -14.99 -6.68
C GLU A 152 -0.56 -14.53 -7.70
N THR A 153 -0.96 -14.41 -8.95
CA THR A 153 -0.04 -14.23 -10.08
C THR A 153 -0.05 -12.84 -10.70
N GLY A 154 -1.04 -11.99 -10.39
CA GLY A 154 -1.22 -10.68 -11.00
C GLY A 154 -1.69 -10.74 -12.46
N LYS A 155 -2.09 -11.91 -12.96
CA LYS A 155 -2.59 -12.05 -14.33
C LYS A 155 -4.04 -11.60 -14.43
N LEU A 156 -4.34 -10.88 -15.52
CA LEU A 156 -5.71 -10.50 -15.83
C LEU A 156 -6.56 -11.73 -16.11
N CYS A 157 -7.66 -11.89 -15.36
CA CYS A 157 -8.68 -12.89 -15.64
C CYS A 157 -9.65 -12.36 -16.72
N TRP A 158 -10.16 -11.15 -16.49
CA TRP A 158 -11.00 -10.42 -17.44
C TRP A 158 -11.03 -8.94 -17.10
N GLU A 159 -11.40 -8.12 -18.07
CA GLU A 159 -11.72 -6.71 -17.90
C GLU A 159 -13.03 -6.36 -18.62
N LYS A 160 -13.71 -5.34 -18.11
CA LYS A 160 -14.95 -4.86 -18.70
C LYS A 160 -15.13 -3.37 -18.45
N GLN A 161 -15.50 -2.64 -19.48
CA GLN A 161 -15.93 -1.26 -19.31
C GLN A 161 -17.39 -1.23 -18.89
N LEU A 162 -17.64 -0.58 -17.77
CA LEU A 162 -19.01 -0.32 -17.30
C LEU A 162 -19.58 0.85 -18.08
N PRO A 163 -20.91 0.84 -18.39
CA PRO A 163 -21.54 1.97 -19.01
C PRO A 163 -21.52 3.16 -18.05
N VAL A 164 -20.72 4.16 -18.36
CA VAL A 164 -20.57 5.41 -17.58
C VAL A 164 -21.64 6.41 -18.06
N ASN A 165 -22.89 6.07 -17.94
CA ASN A 165 -23.98 7.01 -18.25
C ASN A 165 -24.18 7.93 -17.04
N GLY A 166 -23.70 9.16 -17.14
CA GLY A 166 -24.09 10.25 -16.25
C GLY A 166 -23.22 10.47 -15.01
N LEU A 167 -21.94 10.11 -15.02
CA LEU A 167 -21.02 10.71 -14.06
C LEU A 167 -20.74 12.15 -14.51
N PRO A 168 -20.98 13.17 -13.66
CA PRO A 168 -20.57 14.52 -13.98
C PRO A 168 -19.05 14.55 -14.15
N ALA A 169 -18.59 15.26 -15.18
CA ALA A 169 -17.20 15.53 -15.45
C ALA A 169 -16.54 16.33 -14.30
#